data_cea343c4bbeff95a69bd6b344b02c3da
#
_entry.id   cea343c4bbeff95a69bd6b344b02c3da
#
_cell.length_a   1.000
_cell.length_b   1.000
_cell.length_c   1.000
_cell.angle_alpha   90.00
_cell.angle_beta   90.00
_cell.angle_gamma   90.00
#
_symmetry.space_group_name_H-M   'P 1'
#
loop_
_entity.id
_entity.type
_entity.pdbx_description
1 polymer ?
#
loop_
_entity_poly.entity_id
_entity_poly.type
_entity_poly.pdbx_seq_one_letter_code
_entity_poly.pdbx_strand_id
1 'polypeptide(L)'
;MTPRHQRPVGRRKVLFALGGAAVAAPAVAALAPHALAEDPVGRTAADALPLTIVNDSGSFDNASVRLYIVGNQDGRQVRLTPEGTLAPVSLSDNGPDGFTDYAIELAGSGETRLSLPHMSGRIYVALGGRLKFKAVADGDGNAALQYPAGWVESDPNYGVLHDCAEFTYNAAGMFCNTTMVDMFSVPLSLRLTGADDQTTGTVRDGGRAAAFETVRGLEGYSRLVVDDTRIIAPGHGLDAGLFDKDYLAPYIDEVWSTYTGRDLKVTTNAGTFTGRVRGDRFTFDGPAQVSFGRPSTRDVLFCDGALAAPNDGTTGPVAAVLGAGFNRSTLLSHPEQPTTDASDFYRTDLTNHYAKAVHEATEDGRAYGFAFDDVADFASYIQDTAPTGLRLTLTRF
;
A
#
# COMPACT_ATOMS: atom_id res chain seq x y z
N MET A 1 10.55 -26.15 -27.44
CA MET A 1 9.87 -24.91 -27.05
C MET A 1 8.87 -25.31 -25.98
N THR A 2 9.25 -25.13 -24.72
CA THR A 2 8.42 -25.44 -23.54
C THR A 2 7.62 -24.19 -23.19
N PRO A 3 6.32 -24.27 -22.87
CA PRO A 3 5.52 -23.09 -22.54
C PRO A 3 5.98 -22.52 -21.18
N ARG A 4 6.28 -21.22 -21.14
CA ARG A 4 6.50 -20.47 -19.92
C ARG A 4 5.21 -20.49 -19.10
N HIS A 5 5.26 -21.04 -17.88
CA HIS A 5 4.22 -20.90 -16.89
C HIS A 5 4.10 -19.42 -16.49
N GLN A 6 2.96 -18.82 -16.81
CA GLN A 6 2.57 -17.53 -16.27
C GLN A 6 2.31 -17.70 -14.76
N ARG A 7 3.01 -16.90 -13.94
CA ARG A 7 2.84 -16.88 -12.49
C ARG A 7 1.49 -16.23 -12.12
N PRO A 8 0.78 -16.71 -11.11
CA PRO A 8 -0.48 -16.09 -10.70
C PRO A 8 -0.23 -14.71 -10.07
N VAL A 9 -1.03 -13.73 -10.49
CA VAL A 9 -1.03 -12.36 -9.94
C VAL A 9 -1.53 -12.41 -8.49
N GLY A 10 -0.73 -11.87 -7.57
CA GLY A 10 -1.04 -11.82 -6.14
C GLY A 10 -2.28 -10.95 -5.86
N ARG A 11 -3.25 -11.50 -5.12
CA ARG A 11 -4.52 -10.85 -4.83
C ARG A 11 -4.49 -10.21 -3.44
N ARG A 12 -4.65 -8.89 -3.37
CA ARG A 12 -4.95 -8.19 -2.11
C ARG A 12 -6.45 -8.06 -1.92
N LYS A 13 -6.92 -8.33 -0.70
CA LYS A 13 -8.25 -7.93 -0.25
C LYS A 13 -8.15 -6.56 0.41
N VAL A 14 -8.73 -5.55 -0.19
CA VAL A 14 -9.02 -4.28 0.49
C VAL A 14 -10.45 -4.40 1.00
N LEU A 15 -10.64 -4.45 2.31
CA LEU A 15 -11.95 -4.35 2.95
C LEU A 15 -12.13 -2.92 3.44
N PHE A 16 -13.06 -2.19 2.83
CA PHE A 16 -13.54 -0.91 3.34
C PHE A 16 -14.83 -1.13 4.12
N ALA A 17 -14.89 -0.61 5.34
CA ALA A 17 -16.11 -0.57 6.12
C ALA A 17 -16.92 0.68 5.77
N LEU A 18 -18.15 0.50 5.28
CA LEU A 18 -19.16 1.53 5.10
C LEU A 18 -19.79 1.90 6.44
N GLY A 19 -19.96 3.18 6.73
CA GLY A 19 -20.88 3.60 7.75
C GLY A 19 -20.67 5.00 8.30
N GLY A 20 -21.61 5.84 8.09
CA GLY A 20 -21.76 7.25 8.33
C GLY A 20 -21.41 7.83 9.70
N ALA A 21 -21.17 9.16 9.66
CA ALA A 21 -21.04 10.14 10.73
C ALA A 21 -19.74 10.16 11.53
N ALA A 22 -18.83 11.05 11.07
CA ALA A 22 -18.00 11.95 11.87
C ALA A 22 -17.38 11.44 13.19
N VAL A 23 -16.44 10.52 13.07
CA VAL A 23 -15.20 10.48 13.85
C VAL A 23 -14.20 9.83 12.89
N ALA A 24 -13.09 10.51 12.57
CA ALA A 24 -12.06 9.97 11.71
C ALA A 24 -11.41 8.76 12.40
N ALA A 25 -11.94 7.57 12.11
CA ALA A 25 -11.23 6.34 12.37
C ALA A 25 -10.34 6.08 11.15
N PRO A 26 -9.02 5.91 11.34
CA PRO A 26 -8.14 5.54 10.24
C PRO A 26 -8.60 4.22 9.65
N ALA A 27 -8.74 4.20 8.34
CA ALA A 27 -9.05 2.98 7.61
C ALA A 27 -7.98 1.93 7.92
N VAL A 28 -8.35 0.89 8.64
CA VAL A 28 -7.53 -0.30 8.81
C VAL A 28 -7.51 -0.98 7.45
N ALA A 29 -6.42 -0.85 6.70
CA ALA A 29 -6.16 -1.70 5.57
C ALA A 29 -5.96 -3.13 6.11
N ALA A 30 -7.06 -3.89 6.18
CA ALA A 30 -7.00 -5.28 6.54
C ALA A 30 -6.34 -6.04 5.39
N LEU A 31 -5.10 -6.47 5.60
CA LEU A 31 -4.47 -7.49 4.77
C LEU A 31 -5.34 -8.75 4.88
N ALA A 32 -5.97 -9.15 3.79
CA ALA A 32 -6.85 -10.30 3.81
C ALA A 32 -6.07 -11.61 3.80
N PRO A 33 -6.53 -12.62 4.54
CA PRO A 33 -5.95 -13.95 4.49
C PRO A 33 -6.22 -14.63 3.14
N HIS A 34 -5.21 -15.22 2.55
CA HIS A 34 -5.38 -16.25 1.53
C HIS A 34 -6.19 -17.41 2.10
N ALA A 35 -6.93 -18.08 1.21
CA ALA A 35 -7.79 -19.21 1.53
C ALA A 35 -7.13 -20.17 2.52
N LEU A 36 -7.85 -20.42 3.61
CA LEU A 36 -7.48 -21.33 4.69
C LEU A 36 -7.24 -22.74 4.14
N ALA A 37 -5.98 -23.17 4.17
CA ALA A 37 -5.68 -24.55 4.45
C ALA A 37 -5.65 -24.65 5.99
N GLU A 38 -6.39 -25.56 6.56
CA GLU A 38 -6.38 -25.84 7.99
C GLU A 38 -4.95 -26.20 8.42
N ASP A 39 -4.38 -25.42 9.34
CA ASP A 39 -3.05 -25.66 9.88
C ASP A 39 -3.08 -26.77 10.91
N PRO A 40 -2.14 -27.73 10.86
CA PRO A 40 -1.90 -28.63 11.97
C PRO A 40 -1.21 -27.89 13.12
N VAL A 41 -1.75 -28.09 14.30
CA VAL A 41 -1.31 -27.57 15.59
C VAL A 41 0.19 -27.80 15.84
N GLY A 42 0.90 -26.71 16.20
CA GLY A 42 2.19 -26.79 16.88
C GLY A 42 3.42 -26.49 16.01
N ARG A 43 3.66 -25.22 15.67
CA ARG A 43 4.94 -24.76 15.13
C ARG A 43 5.71 -23.94 16.18
N THR A 44 6.93 -24.38 16.44
CA THR A 44 7.90 -23.80 17.38
C THR A 44 8.66 -22.63 16.73
N ALA A 45 9.46 -21.90 17.51
CA ALA A 45 10.36 -20.79 17.08
C ALA A 45 11.28 -21.11 15.87
N ALA A 46 11.23 -22.31 15.31
CA ALA A 46 12.00 -22.73 14.12
C ALA A 46 11.45 -22.14 12.79
N ASP A 47 10.25 -21.54 12.79
CA ASP A 47 9.61 -21.00 11.59
C ASP A 47 9.71 -19.46 11.48
N ALA A 48 10.51 -18.80 12.31
CA ALA A 48 10.69 -17.35 12.24
C ALA A 48 11.72 -16.97 11.16
N LEU A 49 11.34 -15.97 10.32
CA LEU A 49 12.23 -15.45 9.28
C LEU A 49 13.25 -14.47 9.88
N PRO A 50 14.56 -14.60 9.59
CA PRO A 50 15.52 -13.57 9.92
C PRO A 50 15.16 -12.22 9.30
N LEU A 51 14.96 -11.19 10.13
CA LEU A 51 14.72 -9.81 9.72
C LEU A 51 15.93 -8.95 10.07
N THR A 52 16.51 -8.30 9.07
CA THR A 52 17.63 -7.38 9.26
C THR A 52 17.19 -5.96 8.93
N ILE A 53 17.43 -5.04 9.86
CA ILE A 53 17.18 -3.61 9.67
C ILE A 53 18.53 -2.91 9.51
N VAL A 54 18.63 -2.09 8.46
CA VAL A 54 19.82 -1.29 8.15
C VAL A 54 19.44 0.18 8.10
N ASN A 55 20.15 1.00 8.82
CA ASN A 55 20.03 2.45 8.72
C ASN A 55 21.20 2.97 7.86
N ASP A 56 20.89 3.29 6.61
CA ASP A 56 21.79 3.97 5.65
C ASP A 56 21.23 5.36 5.27
N SER A 57 20.42 5.96 6.16
CA SER A 57 19.80 7.26 5.92
C SER A 57 20.81 8.41 5.72
N GLY A 58 22.01 8.26 6.27
CA GLY A 58 23.07 9.28 6.23
C GLY A 58 22.79 10.52 7.08
N SER A 59 21.54 10.69 7.56
CA SER A 59 21.08 11.88 8.29
C SER A 59 20.67 11.60 9.74
N PHE A 60 20.42 10.35 10.09
CA PHE A 60 19.97 9.92 11.42
C PHE A 60 20.85 8.79 11.93
N ASP A 61 21.29 8.87 13.18
CA ASP A 61 21.96 7.76 13.86
C ASP A 61 20.96 6.69 14.34
N ASN A 62 21.44 5.50 14.64
CA ASN A 62 20.57 4.40 15.10
C ASN A 62 19.81 4.75 16.38
N ALA A 63 20.38 5.58 17.26
CA ALA A 63 19.74 5.99 18.52
C ALA A 63 18.49 6.88 18.30
N SER A 64 18.40 7.54 17.14
CA SER A 64 17.25 8.38 16.77
C SER A 64 16.19 7.64 15.93
N VAL A 65 16.41 6.37 15.58
CA VAL A 65 15.46 5.53 14.81
C VAL A 65 14.66 4.62 15.76
N ARG A 66 13.37 4.50 15.52
CA ARG A 66 12.48 3.57 16.22
C ARG A 66 11.72 2.72 15.23
N LEU A 67 11.62 1.43 15.55
CA LEU A 67 10.82 0.46 14.79
C LEU A 67 9.56 0.10 15.56
N TYR A 68 8.51 -0.19 14.80
CA TYR A 68 7.26 -0.74 15.33
C TYR A 68 6.79 -1.81 14.35
N ILE A 69 6.66 -3.05 14.81
CA ILE A 69 6.20 -4.17 13.97
C ILE A 69 4.89 -4.66 14.58
N VAL A 70 3.80 -4.32 13.90
CA VAL A 70 2.43 -4.52 14.39
C VAL A 70 1.55 -5.08 13.29
N GLY A 71 0.57 -5.89 13.65
CA GLY A 71 -0.33 -6.49 12.67
C GLY A 71 -1.24 -7.54 13.28
N ASN A 72 -1.52 -8.60 12.52
CA ASN A 72 -2.46 -9.63 12.88
C ASN A 72 -1.82 -11.03 12.80
N GLN A 73 -2.14 -11.88 13.76
CA GLN A 73 -1.92 -13.31 13.73
C GLN A 73 -3.20 -14.01 14.16
N ASP A 74 -3.69 -14.94 13.37
CA ASP A 74 -4.91 -15.74 13.66
C ASP A 74 -6.13 -14.88 14.07
N GLY A 75 -6.33 -13.77 13.35
CA GLY A 75 -7.43 -12.82 13.58
C GLY A 75 -7.27 -11.93 14.81
N ARG A 76 -6.13 -11.94 15.49
CA ARG A 76 -5.83 -11.10 16.67
C ARG A 76 -4.78 -10.07 16.33
N GLN A 77 -4.95 -8.86 16.87
CA GLN A 77 -3.92 -7.82 16.82
C GLN A 77 -2.73 -8.21 17.70
N VAL A 78 -1.54 -8.17 17.10
CA VAL A 78 -0.27 -8.52 17.76
C VAL A 78 0.79 -7.46 17.47
N ARG A 79 1.81 -7.44 18.32
CA ARG A 79 3.05 -6.71 18.11
C ARG A 79 4.26 -7.61 18.24
N LEU A 80 5.33 -7.32 17.52
CA LEU A 80 6.62 -7.94 17.75
C LEU A 80 7.30 -7.27 18.96
N THR A 81 7.84 -8.08 19.88
CA THR A 81 8.64 -7.59 21.00
C THR A 81 10.12 -7.47 20.60
N PRO A 82 10.96 -6.72 21.34
CA PRO A 82 12.40 -6.66 21.11
C PRO A 82 13.08 -8.02 21.13
N GLU A 83 12.51 -9.00 21.85
CA GLU A 83 13.00 -10.38 21.95
C GLU A 83 12.63 -11.23 20.73
N GLY A 84 11.91 -10.69 19.74
CA GLY A 84 11.52 -11.40 18.53
C GLY A 84 10.34 -12.35 18.71
N THR A 85 9.48 -12.08 19.71
CA THR A 85 8.24 -12.86 19.97
C THR A 85 7.01 -12.01 19.72
N LEU A 86 5.88 -12.64 19.38
CA LEU A 86 4.62 -11.92 19.25
C LEU A 86 3.92 -11.82 20.61
N ALA A 87 3.48 -10.62 20.93
CA ALA A 87 2.62 -10.34 22.06
C ALA A 87 1.26 -9.81 21.56
N PRO A 88 0.13 -10.34 22.07
CA PRO A 88 -1.18 -9.79 21.74
C PRO A 88 -1.29 -8.35 22.24
N VAL A 89 -1.98 -7.51 21.47
CA VAL A 89 -2.36 -6.16 21.91
C VAL A 89 -3.39 -6.25 23.03
N SER A 90 -3.25 -5.41 24.04
CA SER A 90 -4.19 -5.30 25.16
C SER A 90 -4.63 -3.85 25.37
N LEU A 91 -5.88 -3.63 25.79
CA LEU A 91 -6.37 -2.30 26.15
C LEU A 91 -5.57 -1.70 27.33
N SER A 92 -4.95 -2.53 28.15
CA SER A 92 -4.06 -2.10 29.25
C SER A 92 -2.66 -1.66 28.80
N ASP A 93 -2.33 -1.80 27.51
CA ASP A 93 -1.01 -1.38 26.99
C ASP A 93 -0.90 0.16 26.86
N ASN A 94 -2.04 0.87 26.89
CA ASN A 94 -2.02 2.32 26.89
C ASN A 94 -1.41 2.86 28.18
N GLY A 95 -0.37 3.66 28.04
CA GLY A 95 0.24 4.40 29.13
C GLY A 95 -0.61 5.57 29.65
N PRO A 96 -0.09 6.34 30.60
CA PRO A 96 -0.82 7.48 31.18
C PRO A 96 -1.22 8.57 30.21
N ASP A 97 -0.51 8.70 29.07
CA ASP A 97 -0.83 9.63 27.98
C ASP A 97 -1.89 9.08 27.00
N GLY A 98 -2.39 7.87 27.26
CA GLY A 98 -3.42 7.21 26.46
C GLY A 98 -2.91 6.50 25.20
N PHE A 99 -1.59 6.32 25.04
CA PHE A 99 -0.95 5.66 23.91
C PHE A 99 -0.04 4.51 24.36
N THR A 100 0.21 3.57 23.44
CA THR A 100 1.14 2.46 23.68
C THR A 100 2.57 2.84 23.32
N ASP A 101 3.55 2.25 24.00
CA ASP A 101 4.97 2.32 23.61
C ASP A 101 5.44 0.94 23.14
N TYR A 102 5.33 0.70 21.83
CA TYR A 102 5.77 -0.54 21.16
C TYR A 102 7.09 -0.39 20.43
N ALA A 103 7.85 0.65 20.73
CA ALA A 103 9.11 0.93 20.06
C ALA A 103 10.15 -0.18 20.27
N ILE A 104 10.76 -0.61 19.21
CA ILE A 104 11.97 -1.43 19.19
C ILE A 104 13.13 -0.50 18.83
N GLU A 105 14.16 -0.45 19.65
CA GLU A 105 15.34 0.36 19.42
C GLU A 105 16.31 -0.38 18.49
N LEU A 106 16.98 0.34 17.59
CA LEU A 106 18.04 -0.24 16.79
C LEU A 106 19.27 -0.54 17.66
N ALA A 107 20.08 -1.50 17.21
CA ALA A 107 21.42 -1.73 17.77
C ALA A 107 22.22 -0.42 17.76
N GLY A 108 23.02 -0.18 18.77
CA GLY A 108 23.77 1.09 18.92
C GLY A 108 24.69 1.40 17.74
N SER A 109 25.05 0.39 16.95
CA SER A 109 25.80 0.50 15.68
C SER A 109 25.55 -0.70 14.80
N GLY A 110 25.73 -0.54 13.48
CA GLY A 110 25.57 -1.60 12.49
C GLY A 110 24.11 -2.02 12.28
N GLU A 111 23.94 -3.28 11.91
CA GLU A 111 22.63 -3.86 11.61
C GLU A 111 21.89 -4.28 12.88
N THR A 112 20.57 -4.09 12.89
CA THR A 112 19.68 -4.67 13.91
C THR A 112 19.07 -5.95 13.37
N ARG A 113 19.20 -7.05 14.11
CA ARG A 113 18.69 -8.37 13.72
C ARG A 113 17.57 -8.80 14.65
N LEU A 114 16.46 -9.20 14.04
CA LEU A 114 15.25 -9.65 14.71
C LEU A 114 14.82 -10.99 14.10
N SER A 115 13.94 -11.69 14.79
CA SER A 115 13.20 -12.85 14.27
C SER A 115 11.77 -12.43 13.99
N LEU A 116 11.26 -12.68 12.78
CA LEU A 116 9.91 -12.33 12.36
C LEU A 116 9.07 -13.62 12.30
N PRO A 117 8.17 -13.86 13.27
CA PRO A 117 7.23 -14.98 13.22
C PRO A 117 6.15 -14.76 12.15
N HIS A 118 5.38 -15.82 11.86
CA HIS A 118 4.22 -15.73 10.96
C HIS A 118 3.23 -14.67 11.46
N MET A 119 2.99 -13.66 10.66
CA MET A 119 1.98 -12.61 10.86
C MET A 119 1.78 -11.81 9.57
N SER A 120 0.70 -11.05 9.49
CA SER A 120 0.49 -10.01 8.48
C SER A 120 0.50 -8.65 9.15
N GLY A 121 1.25 -7.68 8.63
CA GLY A 121 1.32 -6.39 9.29
C GLY A 121 2.20 -5.37 8.58
N ARG A 122 2.64 -4.40 9.36
CA ARG A 122 3.50 -3.29 8.93
C ARG A 122 4.73 -3.19 9.80
N ILE A 123 5.86 -2.86 9.17
CA ILE A 123 7.10 -2.43 9.82
C ILE A 123 7.16 -0.92 9.67
N TYR A 124 6.82 -0.20 10.74
CA TYR A 124 6.96 1.26 10.78
C TYR A 124 8.37 1.64 11.20
N VAL A 125 8.88 2.70 10.58
CA VAL A 125 10.14 3.34 10.93
C VAL A 125 9.85 4.80 11.25
N ALA A 126 10.25 5.26 12.43
CA ALA A 126 10.15 6.65 12.84
C ALA A 126 11.54 7.24 13.12
N LEU A 127 11.75 8.47 12.68
CA LEU A 127 13.03 9.18 12.74
C LEU A 127 12.91 10.42 13.64
N GLY A 128 13.78 10.55 14.60
CA GLY A 128 13.84 11.71 15.53
C GLY A 128 12.68 11.81 16.52
N GLY A 129 11.70 10.90 16.45
CA GLY A 129 10.52 10.90 17.31
C GLY A 129 10.01 9.49 17.61
N ARG A 130 8.94 9.39 18.40
CA ARG A 130 8.22 8.14 18.70
C ARG A 130 6.84 8.18 18.08
N LEU A 131 6.41 7.07 17.48
CA LEU A 131 5.02 6.91 17.03
C LEU A 131 4.12 6.54 18.21
N LYS A 132 2.93 7.12 18.17
CA LYS A 132 1.85 6.87 19.11
C LYS A 132 0.81 5.99 18.47
N PHE A 133 0.72 4.76 18.94
CA PHE A 133 -0.37 3.83 18.67
C PHE A 133 -1.33 3.89 19.84
N LYS A 134 -2.61 3.57 19.61
CA LYS A 134 -3.59 3.50 20.70
C LYS A 134 -4.31 2.17 20.67
N ALA A 135 -4.28 1.45 21.77
CA ALA A 135 -5.12 0.27 21.92
C ALA A 135 -6.56 0.70 22.17
N VAL A 136 -7.48 0.19 21.35
CA VAL A 136 -8.91 0.50 21.40
C VAL A 136 -9.72 -0.79 21.36
N ALA A 137 -10.97 -0.75 21.87
CA ALA A 137 -11.90 -1.84 21.65
C ALA A 137 -12.48 -1.74 20.24
N ASP A 138 -12.51 -2.87 19.50
CA ASP A 138 -13.24 -2.99 18.25
C ASP A 138 -14.76 -3.10 18.49
N GLY A 139 -15.55 -3.29 17.42
CA GLY A 139 -17.01 -3.41 17.51
C GLY A 139 -17.49 -4.63 18.31
N ASP A 140 -16.64 -5.64 18.50
CA ASP A 140 -16.91 -6.87 19.24
C ASP A 140 -16.29 -6.84 20.66
N GLY A 141 -15.62 -5.75 21.02
CA GLY A 141 -14.96 -5.57 22.32
C GLY A 141 -13.54 -6.16 22.39
N ASN A 142 -12.99 -6.68 21.30
CA ASN A 142 -11.61 -7.17 21.28
C ASN A 142 -10.62 -6.00 21.21
N ALA A 143 -9.41 -6.25 21.70
CA ALA A 143 -8.34 -5.26 21.57
C ALA A 143 -7.88 -5.13 20.10
N ALA A 144 -7.86 -3.89 19.62
CA ALA A 144 -7.41 -3.48 18.31
C ALA A 144 -6.47 -2.29 18.42
N LEU A 145 -5.78 -1.91 17.34
CA LEU A 145 -4.91 -0.74 17.29
C LEU A 145 -5.51 0.35 16.41
N GLN A 146 -5.50 1.56 16.91
CA GLN A 146 -5.51 2.76 16.11
C GLN A 146 -4.07 3.04 15.69
N TYR A 147 -3.85 3.03 14.38
CA TYR A 147 -2.54 3.22 13.76
C TYR A 147 -2.22 4.72 13.56
N PRO A 148 -0.93 5.09 13.44
CA PRO A 148 -0.53 6.43 13.02
C PRO A 148 -1.17 6.82 11.70
N ALA A 149 -1.75 8.02 11.66
CA ALA A 149 -2.32 8.61 10.45
C ALA A 149 -1.58 9.92 10.12
N GLY A 150 -0.35 9.79 9.62
CA GLY A 150 0.54 10.92 9.32
C GLY A 150 -0.03 11.93 8.32
N TRP A 151 -1.10 11.60 7.63
CA TRP A 151 -1.83 12.48 6.71
C TRP A 151 -2.98 13.26 7.36
N VAL A 152 -3.26 13.04 8.65
CA VAL A 152 -4.32 13.72 9.40
C VAL A 152 -3.69 14.73 10.33
N GLU A 153 -3.94 16.03 10.13
CA GLU A 153 -3.31 17.13 10.89
C GLU A 153 -3.54 17.03 12.41
N SER A 154 -4.70 16.53 12.83
CA SER A 154 -5.02 16.33 14.25
C SER A 154 -4.44 15.05 14.88
N ASP A 155 -3.82 14.17 14.08
CA ASP A 155 -3.18 12.95 14.58
C ASP A 155 -1.89 13.31 15.33
N PRO A 156 -1.62 12.73 16.52
CA PRO A 156 -0.41 13.01 17.29
C PRO A 156 0.90 12.66 16.55
N ASN A 157 0.81 11.86 15.49
CA ASN A 157 1.96 11.46 14.66
C ASN A 157 2.18 12.37 13.44
N TYR A 158 1.31 13.38 13.22
CA TYR A 158 1.41 14.26 12.06
C TYR A 158 2.78 14.96 11.93
N GLY A 159 3.38 15.37 13.05
CA GLY A 159 4.72 15.97 13.08
C GLY A 159 5.88 14.98 13.15
N VAL A 160 5.62 13.67 13.22
CA VAL A 160 6.68 12.65 13.32
C VAL A 160 7.06 12.17 11.92
N LEU A 161 8.34 12.25 11.59
CA LEU A 161 8.88 11.73 10.33
C LEU A 161 8.85 10.20 10.39
N HIS A 162 8.00 9.57 9.56
CA HIS A 162 7.84 8.11 9.56
C HIS A 162 7.27 7.60 8.25
N ASP A 163 7.53 6.32 7.99
CA ASP A 163 6.90 5.56 6.93
C ASP A 163 6.80 4.08 7.31
N CYS A 164 6.27 3.24 6.45
CA CYS A 164 6.18 1.82 6.72
C CYS A 164 6.36 0.94 5.46
N ALA A 165 6.79 -0.29 5.69
CA ALA A 165 6.68 -1.38 4.74
C ALA A 165 5.56 -2.32 5.18
N GLU A 166 4.87 -2.94 4.24
CA GLU A 166 3.83 -3.93 4.51
C GLU A 166 4.32 -5.33 4.19
N PHE A 167 3.85 -6.29 4.96
CA PHE A 167 4.20 -7.69 4.72
C PHE A 167 3.09 -8.65 5.16
N THR A 168 3.11 -9.84 4.56
CA THR A 168 2.44 -11.04 5.02
C THR A 168 3.45 -12.17 4.99
N TYR A 169 3.76 -12.75 6.16
CA TYR A 169 4.59 -13.92 6.29
C TYR A 169 3.78 -15.06 6.89
N ASN A 170 3.64 -16.14 6.15
CA ASN A 170 2.87 -17.31 6.56
C ASN A 170 3.42 -18.59 5.89
N ALA A 171 2.71 -19.72 6.01
CA ALA A 171 3.13 -20.99 5.42
C ALA A 171 3.24 -20.96 3.87
N ALA A 172 2.61 -20.00 3.19
CA ALA A 172 2.71 -19.84 1.74
C ALA A 172 3.95 -19.02 1.32
N GLY A 173 4.66 -18.40 2.28
CA GLY A 173 5.86 -17.61 2.02
C GLY A 173 5.80 -16.18 2.57
N MET A 174 6.68 -15.34 2.04
CA MET A 174 6.74 -13.90 2.31
C MET A 174 6.20 -13.12 1.12
N PHE A 175 5.38 -12.12 1.41
CA PHE A 175 4.79 -11.17 0.48
C PHE A 175 4.98 -9.78 1.08
N CYS A 176 5.73 -8.88 0.43
CA CYS A 176 6.03 -7.58 1.03
C CYS A 176 6.22 -6.47 -0.01
N ASN A 177 6.04 -5.23 0.45
CA ASN A 177 6.16 -4.03 -0.37
C ASN A 177 6.57 -2.81 0.46
N THR A 178 7.12 -1.79 -0.21
CA THR A 178 7.27 -0.46 0.35
C THR A 178 6.03 0.34 -0.06
N THR A 179 5.05 0.43 0.84
CA THR A 179 3.80 1.13 0.55
C THR A 179 3.99 2.65 0.56
N MET A 180 3.44 3.32 -0.45
CA MET A 180 3.34 4.77 -0.54
C MET A 180 1.88 5.19 -0.80
N VAL A 181 0.92 4.28 -0.54
CA VAL A 181 -0.50 4.48 -0.85
C VAL A 181 -1.11 5.61 -0.03
N ASP A 182 -0.64 5.77 1.22
CA ASP A 182 -1.17 6.78 2.14
C ASP A 182 -0.36 8.10 2.07
N MET A 183 0.95 7.98 1.98
CA MET A 183 1.91 9.09 1.93
C MET A 183 3.30 8.61 1.50
N PHE A 184 4.19 9.54 1.18
CA PHE A 184 5.62 9.30 1.02
C PHE A 184 6.42 10.23 1.93
N SER A 185 7.26 9.68 2.78
CA SER A 185 8.01 10.42 3.81
C SER A 185 9.45 9.93 3.95
N VAL A 186 9.66 8.68 4.38
CA VAL A 186 10.97 8.07 4.62
C VAL A 186 11.30 7.09 3.50
N PRO A 187 12.45 7.25 2.81
CA PRO A 187 12.88 6.30 1.79
C PRO A 187 13.21 4.93 2.41
N LEU A 188 12.52 3.90 1.94
CA LEU A 188 12.67 2.52 2.39
C LEU A 188 12.97 1.60 1.20
N SER A 189 13.81 0.59 1.42
CA SER A 189 14.07 -0.49 0.47
C SER A 189 13.91 -1.84 1.14
N LEU A 190 13.33 -2.80 0.43
CA LEU A 190 13.19 -4.18 0.87
C LEU A 190 14.03 -5.10 0.00
N ARG A 191 14.80 -6.01 0.64
CA ARG A 191 15.44 -7.13 -0.02
C ARG A 191 14.95 -8.42 0.60
N LEU A 192 14.41 -9.29 -0.23
CA LEU A 192 13.95 -10.63 0.14
C LEU A 192 14.90 -11.65 -0.45
N THR A 193 15.48 -12.50 0.41
CA THR A 193 16.32 -13.62 0.01
C THR A 193 15.53 -14.92 0.15
N GLY A 194 15.70 -15.84 -0.80
CA GLY A 194 14.96 -17.10 -0.82
C GLY A 194 15.36 -17.93 -2.02
N ALA A 195 14.40 -18.38 -2.82
CA ALA A 195 14.66 -19.02 -4.09
C ALA A 195 15.38 -18.09 -5.07
N ASP A 196 15.02 -16.81 -5.03
CA ASP A 196 15.67 -15.72 -5.75
C ASP A 196 15.99 -14.56 -4.79
N ASP A 197 17.04 -13.79 -5.10
CA ASP A 197 17.32 -12.51 -4.45
C ASP A 197 16.52 -11.41 -5.16
N GLN A 198 15.61 -10.75 -4.41
CA GLN A 198 14.75 -9.70 -4.94
C GLN A 198 14.92 -8.43 -4.12
N THR A 199 14.96 -7.28 -4.79
CA THR A 199 15.01 -5.95 -4.13
C THR A 199 13.95 -5.07 -4.75
N THR A 200 13.29 -4.23 -3.94
CA THR A 200 12.27 -3.28 -4.40
C THR A 200 12.21 -2.04 -3.53
N GLY A 201 11.61 -0.97 -4.08
CA GLY A 201 11.33 0.27 -3.37
C GLY A 201 12.55 1.17 -3.13
N THR A 202 13.74 0.81 -3.63
CA THR A 202 14.95 1.62 -3.45
C THR A 202 14.77 2.98 -4.11
N VAL A 203 14.74 4.03 -3.29
CA VAL A 203 14.71 5.41 -3.78
C VAL A 203 16.13 5.80 -4.20
N ARG A 204 16.27 6.33 -5.43
CA ARG A 204 17.55 6.78 -5.97
C ARG A 204 18.11 7.97 -5.18
N ASP A 205 19.40 8.21 -5.26
CA ASP A 205 20.04 9.38 -4.65
C ASP A 205 19.35 10.67 -5.12
N GLY A 206 18.89 11.50 -4.16
CA GLY A 206 18.09 12.71 -4.42
C GLY A 206 16.65 12.45 -4.88
N GLY A 207 16.21 11.20 -5.02
CA GLY A 207 14.87 10.84 -5.50
C GLY A 207 13.76 11.36 -4.59
N ARG A 208 13.96 11.31 -3.26
CA ARG A 208 13.01 11.92 -2.31
C ARG A 208 12.84 13.41 -2.56
N ALA A 209 13.93 14.17 -2.62
CA ALA A 209 13.89 15.61 -2.88
C ALA A 209 13.22 15.92 -4.22
N ALA A 210 13.55 15.16 -5.28
CA ALA A 210 12.95 15.33 -6.60
C ALA A 210 11.44 15.08 -6.59
N ALA A 211 10.93 14.06 -5.87
CA ALA A 211 9.49 13.82 -5.73
C ALA A 211 8.81 14.99 -5.02
N PHE A 212 9.39 15.51 -3.93
CA PHE A 212 8.86 16.66 -3.20
C PHE A 212 8.82 17.92 -4.07
N GLU A 213 9.87 18.21 -4.82
CA GLU A 213 9.93 19.35 -5.74
C GLU A 213 8.90 19.21 -6.87
N THR A 214 8.79 18.02 -7.47
CA THR A 214 7.81 17.74 -8.52
C THR A 214 6.40 18.01 -8.02
N VAL A 215 6.00 17.41 -6.89
CA VAL A 215 4.64 17.55 -6.36
C VAL A 215 4.38 19.00 -5.90
N ARG A 216 5.37 19.67 -5.28
CA ARG A 216 5.26 21.06 -4.86
C ARG A 216 5.08 22.02 -6.04
N GLY A 217 5.70 21.72 -7.17
CA GLY A 217 5.64 22.55 -8.38
C GLY A 217 4.37 22.38 -9.20
N LEU A 218 3.56 21.36 -8.94
CA LEU A 218 2.34 21.09 -9.70
C LEU A 218 1.13 21.82 -9.13
N GLU A 219 0.39 22.51 -10.00
CA GLU A 219 -0.87 23.14 -9.64
C GLU A 219 -1.87 22.09 -9.09
N GLY A 220 -2.52 22.42 -7.99
CA GLY A 220 -3.45 21.51 -7.29
C GLY A 220 -2.77 20.47 -6.39
N TYR A 221 -1.50 20.16 -6.55
CA TYR A 221 -0.76 19.18 -5.76
C TYR A 221 0.12 19.80 -4.66
N SER A 222 0.51 21.06 -4.76
CA SER A 222 1.46 21.72 -3.85
C SER A 222 1.05 21.62 -2.37
N ARG A 223 -0.26 21.65 -2.07
CA ARG A 223 -0.81 21.56 -0.72
C ARG A 223 -0.69 20.16 -0.11
N LEU A 224 -0.38 19.13 -0.89
CA LEU A 224 -0.13 17.78 -0.41
C LEU A 224 1.25 17.62 0.22
N VAL A 225 2.16 18.58 -0.03
CA VAL A 225 3.49 18.59 0.57
C VAL A 225 3.44 19.30 1.92
N VAL A 226 3.67 18.53 2.98
CA VAL A 226 3.70 19.03 4.36
C VAL A 226 5.15 19.31 4.75
N ASP A 227 5.55 20.57 4.69
CA ASP A 227 6.93 21.02 4.90
C ASP A 227 7.92 20.16 4.08
N ASP A 228 8.98 19.66 4.73
CA ASP A 228 9.89 18.67 4.16
C ASP A 228 9.70 17.28 4.80
N THR A 229 8.56 17.06 5.46
CA THR A 229 8.31 15.82 6.20
C THR A 229 7.66 14.74 5.35
N ARG A 230 6.64 15.10 4.54
CA ARG A 230 5.91 14.11 3.73
C ARG A 230 5.15 14.72 2.56
N ILE A 231 4.84 13.87 1.62
CA ILE A 231 3.83 14.10 0.59
C ILE A 231 2.62 13.23 0.94
N ILE A 232 1.47 13.86 1.19
CA ILE A 232 0.20 13.13 1.41
C ILE A 232 -0.31 12.63 0.08
N ALA A 233 -0.77 11.38 0.00
CA ALA A 233 -1.39 10.86 -1.20
C ALA A 233 -2.70 11.63 -1.53
N PRO A 234 -3.03 11.87 -2.82
CA PRO A 234 -4.15 12.74 -3.20
C PRO A 234 -5.50 12.31 -2.63
N GLY A 235 -5.75 10.99 -2.45
CA GLY A 235 -6.95 10.49 -1.82
C GLY A 235 -7.13 11.02 -0.39
N HIS A 236 -6.09 10.94 0.43
CA HIS A 236 -6.09 11.50 1.78
C HIS A 236 -6.10 13.04 1.76
N GLY A 237 -5.47 13.64 0.76
CA GLY A 237 -5.55 15.08 0.51
C GLY A 237 -6.99 15.54 0.26
N LEU A 238 -7.81 14.75 -0.43
CA LEU A 238 -9.25 15.02 -0.60
C LEU A 238 -9.97 15.06 0.76
N ASP A 239 -9.77 14.03 1.58
CA ASP A 239 -10.42 13.92 2.89
C ASP A 239 -9.99 15.06 3.83
N ALA A 240 -8.77 15.58 3.67
CA ALA A 240 -8.25 16.72 4.41
C ALA A 240 -8.61 18.11 3.80
N GLY A 241 -9.31 18.16 2.66
CA GLY A 241 -9.61 19.40 1.94
C GLY A 241 -8.39 20.09 1.32
N LEU A 242 -7.32 19.33 1.07
CA LEU A 242 -6.07 19.79 0.47
C LEU A 242 -6.00 19.54 -1.04
N PHE A 243 -6.92 18.76 -1.59
CA PHE A 243 -6.95 18.36 -3.00
C PHE A 243 -8.36 18.58 -3.60
N ASP A 244 -8.44 18.83 -4.90
CA ASP A 244 -9.72 19.08 -5.57
C ASP A 244 -10.52 17.78 -5.75
N LYS A 245 -11.74 17.75 -5.21
CA LYS A 245 -12.66 16.60 -5.30
C LYS A 245 -13.10 16.27 -6.73
N ASP A 246 -13.00 17.21 -7.65
CA ASP A 246 -13.43 17.06 -9.03
C ASP A 246 -12.23 16.97 -10.00
N TYR A 247 -10.98 16.84 -9.48
CA TYR A 247 -9.74 16.87 -10.26
C TYR A 247 -9.75 15.91 -11.46
N LEU A 248 -10.16 14.66 -11.28
CA LEU A 248 -10.23 13.68 -12.38
C LEU A 248 -11.59 13.65 -13.10
N ALA A 249 -12.56 14.49 -12.70
CA ALA A 249 -13.91 14.43 -13.27
C ALA A 249 -13.91 14.60 -14.81
N PRO A 250 -13.14 15.53 -15.42
CA PRO A 250 -13.12 15.66 -16.89
C PRO A 250 -12.58 14.41 -17.58
N TYR A 251 -11.53 13.78 -17.04
CA TYR A 251 -10.98 12.54 -17.58
C TYR A 251 -11.97 11.37 -17.46
N ILE A 252 -12.63 11.25 -16.32
CA ILE A 252 -13.68 10.24 -16.09
C ILE A 252 -14.84 10.41 -17.07
N ASP A 253 -15.25 11.66 -17.32
CA ASP A 253 -16.31 12.00 -18.27
C ASP A 253 -15.95 11.57 -19.70
N GLU A 254 -14.73 11.84 -20.11
CA GLU A 254 -14.25 11.49 -21.43
C GLU A 254 -14.18 9.96 -21.61
N VAL A 255 -13.68 9.22 -20.58
CA VAL A 255 -13.69 7.75 -20.57
C VAL A 255 -15.13 7.24 -20.71
N TRP A 256 -16.06 7.74 -19.90
CA TRP A 256 -17.46 7.33 -19.95
C TRP A 256 -18.08 7.57 -21.32
N SER A 257 -17.88 8.77 -21.88
CA SER A 257 -18.36 9.13 -23.22
C SER A 257 -17.77 8.25 -24.31
N THR A 258 -16.45 8.03 -24.29
CA THR A 258 -15.74 7.24 -25.28
C THR A 258 -16.27 5.82 -25.37
N TYR A 259 -16.50 5.19 -24.22
CA TYR A 259 -16.92 3.79 -24.17
C TYR A 259 -18.44 3.58 -24.29
N THR A 260 -19.22 4.61 -24.61
CA THR A 260 -20.58 4.43 -25.12
C THR A 260 -20.59 3.87 -26.54
N GLY A 261 -19.61 4.24 -27.37
CA GLY A 261 -19.49 3.87 -28.77
C GLY A 261 -18.35 2.88 -29.10
N ARG A 262 -17.47 2.62 -28.15
CA ARG A 262 -16.25 1.80 -28.31
C ARG A 262 -16.21 0.73 -27.25
N ASP A 263 -15.57 -0.41 -27.53
CA ASP A 263 -15.30 -1.47 -26.53
C ASP A 263 -14.00 -1.20 -25.79
N LEU A 264 -14.01 -1.41 -24.47
CA LEU A 264 -12.82 -1.58 -23.64
C LEU A 264 -12.64 -3.07 -23.35
N LYS A 265 -11.48 -3.62 -23.66
CA LYS A 265 -11.14 -4.99 -23.29
C LYS A 265 -10.29 -4.99 -22.03
N VAL A 266 -10.66 -5.81 -21.05
CA VAL A 266 -9.91 -6.03 -19.82
C VAL A 266 -9.54 -7.50 -19.73
N THR A 267 -8.24 -7.79 -19.72
CA THR A 267 -7.73 -9.17 -19.59
C THR A 267 -7.23 -9.41 -18.19
N THR A 268 -7.73 -10.47 -17.56
CA THR A 268 -7.39 -10.91 -16.20
C THR A 268 -7.05 -12.39 -16.21
N ASN A 269 -6.69 -12.94 -15.05
CA ASN A 269 -6.50 -14.40 -14.92
C ASN A 269 -7.79 -15.23 -15.19
N ALA A 270 -8.96 -14.60 -15.04
CA ALA A 270 -10.25 -15.23 -15.35
C ALA A 270 -10.55 -15.27 -16.85
N GLY A 271 -9.85 -14.47 -17.64
CA GLY A 271 -10.06 -14.32 -19.09
C GLY A 271 -10.24 -12.88 -19.52
N THR A 272 -10.71 -12.68 -20.75
CA THR A 272 -10.94 -11.33 -21.31
C THR A 272 -12.40 -10.92 -21.16
N PHE A 273 -12.59 -9.72 -20.68
CA PHE A 273 -13.88 -9.05 -20.53
C PHE A 273 -13.99 -7.92 -21.56
N THR A 274 -15.13 -7.79 -22.23
CA THR A 274 -15.40 -6.72 -23.18
C THR A 274 -16.47 -5.80 -22.61
N GLY A 275 -16.12 -4.54 -22.40
CA GLY A 275 -16.96 -3.57 -21.69
C GLY A 275 -17.45 -2.44 -22.56
N ARG A 276 -18.68 -1.98 -22.28
CA ARG A 276 -19.28 -0.74 -22.78
C ARG A 276 -20.04 0.00 -21.70
N VAL A 277 -20.07 1.31 -21.83
CA VAL A 277 -20.97 2.13 -21.05
C VAL A 277 -22.39 2.04 -21.63
N ARG A 278 -23.34 1.64 -20.78
CA ARG A 278 -24.77 1.53 -21.11
C ARG A 278 -25.57 2.24 -20.01
N GLY A 279 -26.15 3.38 -20.34
CA GLY A 279 -26.76 4.25 -19.34
C GLY A 279 -25.71 4.82 -18.38
N ASP A 280 -25.90 4.58 -17.09
CA ASP A 280 -25.00 5.03 -16.01
C ASP A 280 -23.95 4.01 -15.60
N ARG A 281 -23.87 2.86 -16.29
CA ARG A 281 -22.99 1.75 -15.90
C ARG A 281 -22.03 1.34 -17.01
N PHE A 282 -20.79 1.05 -16.60
CA PHE A 282 -19.81 0.35 -17.43
C PHE A 282 -19.98 -1.15 -17.21
N THR A 283 -20.55 -1.84 -18.18
CA THR A 283 -20.86 -3.27 -18.11
C THR A 283 -19.91 -4.04 -19.01
N PHE A 284 -19.32 -5.09 -18.45
CA PHE A 284 -18.37 -5.99 -19.10
C PHE A 284 -18.98 -7.38 -19.23
N ASP A 285 -18.99 -7.92 -20.42
CA ASP A 285 -19.38 -9.28 -20.77
C ASP A 285 -18.10 -10.13 -20.97
N GLY A 286 -18.07 -11.38 -20.45
CA GLY A 286 -16.91 -12.25 -20.51
C GLY A 286 -17.11 -13.51 -19.69
N PRO A 287 -16.07 -14.00 -18.98
CA PRO A 287 -16.20 -15.14 -18.06
C PRO A 287 -17.32 -15.00 -17.02
N ALA A 288 -17.62 -13.76 -16.64
CA ALA A 288 -18.79 -13.38 -15.86
C ALA A 288 -19.26 -12.00 -16.35
N GLN A 289 -20.51 -11.63 -16.06
CA GLN A 289 -20.94 -10.25 -16.26
C GLN A 289 -20.58 -9.42 -15.03
N VAL A 290 -19.80 -8.34 -15.23
CA VAL A 290 -19.43 -7.40 -14.17
C VAL A 290 -19.82 -5.98 -14.56
N SER A 291 -20.12 -5.12 -13.58
CA SER A 291 -20.65 -3.80 -13.87
C SER A 291 -20.28 -2.81 -12.78
N PHE A 292 -19.79 -1.64 -13.20
CA PHE A 292 -19.35 -0.56 -12.32
C PHE A 292 -20.18 0.69 -12.54
N GLY A 293 -20.47 1.45 -11.47
CA GLY A 293 -20.99 2.80 -11.57
C GLY A 293 -19.90 3.75 -12.06
N ARG A 294 -20.31 4.98 -12.46
CA ARG A 294 -19.33 6.01 -12.79
C ARG A 294 -18.61 6.45 -11.52
N PRO A 295 -17.26 6.35 -11.47
CA PRO A 295 -16.51 6.72 -10.29
C PRO A 295 -16.39 8.23 -10.13
N SER A 296 -16.22 8.69 -8.91
CA SER A 296 -15.72 10.02 -8.58
C SER A 296 -14.17 10.05 -8.59
N THR A 297 -13.59 11.24 -8.50
CA THR A 297 -12.13 11.38 -8.27
C THR A 297 -11.68 10.60 -7.04
N ARG A 298 -12.46 10.63 -5.94
CA ARG A 298 -12.17 9.87 -4.72
C ARG A 298 -12.16 8.37 -4.98
N ASP A 299 -13.16 7.85 -5.68
CA ASP A 299 -13.25 6.41 -5.98
C ASP A 299 -12.05 5.94 -6.82
N VAL A 300 -11.58 6.77 -7.74
CA VAL A 300 -10.38 6.47 -8.54
C VAL A 300 -9.13 6.46 -7.67
N LEU A 301 -8.90 7.48 -6.85
CA LEU A 301 -7.68 7.62 -6.04
C LEU A 301 -7.57 6.53 -4.96
N PHE A 302 -8.68 6.12 -4.37
CA PHE A 302 -8.73 5.02 -3.41
C PHE A 302 -8.97 3.64 -4.03
N CYS A 303 -9.29 3.58 -5.33
CA CYS A 303 -9.74 2.36 -6.00
C CYS A 303 -10.91 1.69 -5.25
N ASP A 304 -11.88 2.48 -4.82
CA ASP A 304 -12.98 2.11 -3.95
C ASP A 304 -14.33 2.69 -4.44
N GLY A 305 -15.36 2.71 -3.61
CA GLY A 305 -16.66 3.28 -3.94
C GLY A 305 -17.29 2.64 -5.17
N ALA A 306 -17.48 3.40 -6.26
CA ALA A 306 -18.01 2.86 -7.51
C ALA A 306 -17.09 1.82 -8.18
N LEU A 307 -15.79 1.77 -7.82
CA LEU A 307 -14.82 0.76 -8.25
C LEU A 307 -14.63 -0.35 -7.21
N ALA A 308 -15.31 -0.30 -6.07
CA ALA A 308 -15.26 -1.38 -5.09
C ALA A 308 -15.81 -2.69 -5.67
N ALA A 309 -15.11 -3.77 -5.41
CA ALA A 309 -15.52 -5.08 -5.92
C ALA A 309 -15.13 -6.20 -4.96
N PRO A 310 -15.96 -7.28 -4.90
CA PRO A 310 -15.61 -8.45 -4.10
C PRO A 310 -14.38 -9.14 -4.68
N ASN A 311 -13.59 -9.75 -3.81
CA ASN A 311 -12.48 -10.59 -4.24
C ASN A 311 -12.97 -12.00 -4.62
N ASP A 312 -13.75 -12.07 -5.69
CA ASP A 312 -14.40 -13.29 -6.19
C ASP A 312 -13.64 -13.96 -7.34
N GLY A 313 -12.46 -13.43 -7.68
CA GLY A 313 -11.64 -13.91 -8.80
C GLY A 313 -12.10 -13.43 -10.17
N THR A 314 -13.19 -12.73 -10.28
CA THR A 314 -13.75 -12.17 -11.53
C THR A 314 -13.94 -10.66 -11.44
N THR A 315 -14.81 -10.17 -10.54
CA THR A 315 -15.12 -8.73 -10.41
C THR A 315 -13.93 -7.95 -9.86
N GLY A 316 -13.26 -8.46 -8.82
CA GLY A 316 -12.08 -7.82 -8.22
C GLY A 316 -10.95 -7.55 -9.19
N PRO A 317 -10.50 -8.54 -9.99
CA PRO A 317 -9.48 -8.33 -11.01
C PRO A 317 -9.85 -7.29 -12.07
N VAL A 318 -11.12 -7.20 -12.49
CA VAL A 318 -11.56 -6.17 -13.45
C VAL A 318 -11.54 -4.79 -12.79
N ALA A 319 -12.02 -4.67 -11.52
CA ALA A 319 -11.93 -3.43 -10.76
C ALA A 319 -10.49 -2.95 -10.59
N ALA A 320 -9.56 -3.85 -10.28
CA ALA A 320 -8.14 -3.53 -10.13
C ALA A 320 -7.54 -2.96 -11.42
N VAL A 321 -7.82 -3.59 -12.56
CA VAL A 321 -7.35 -3.11 -13.87
C VAL A 321 -7.95 -1.75 -14.23
N LEU A 322 -9.25 -1.53 -13.94
CA LEU A 322 -9.88 -0.22 -14.15
C LEU A 322 -9.29 0.84 -13.24
N GLY A 323 -9.12 0.56 -11.95
CA GLY A 323 -8.49 1.47 -10.98
C GLY A 323 -7.08 1.88 -11.41
N ALA A 324 -6.27 0.92 -11.84
CA ALA A 324 -4.94 1.19 -12.38
C ALA A 324 -5.01 2.03 -13.68
N GLY A 325 -5.90 1.69 -14.60
CA GLY A 325 -6.07 2.41 -15.86
C GLY A 325 -6.53 3.87 -15.67
N PHE A 326 -7.39 4.15 -14.67
CA PHE A 326 -7.77 5.50 -14.30
C PHE A 326 -6.62 6.28 -13.68
N ASN A 327 -5.92 5.72 -12.67
CA ASN A 327 -4.79 6.39 -12.01
C ASN A 327 -3.65 6.69 -12.98
N ARG A 328 -3.33 5.75 -13.87
CA ARG A 328 -2.27 5.85 -14.89
C ARG A 328 -2.71 6.60 -16.15
N SER A 329 -3.98 6.96 -16.25
CA SER A 329 -4.61 7.67 -17.39
C SER A 329 -4.44 6.97 -18.74
N THR A 330 -4.49 5.63 -18.75
CA THR A 330 -4.28 4.82 -19.96
C THR A 330 -5.57 4.42 -20.69
N LEU A 331 -6.75 4.63 -20.08
CA LEU A 331 -8.02 4.12 -20.62
C LEU A 331 -8.43 4.75 -21.95
N LEU A 332 -8.07 6.01 -22.21
CA LEU A 332 -8.41 6.68 -23.48
C LEU A 332 -7.46 6.30 -24.62
N SER A 333 -6.17 6.13 -24.30
CA SER A 333 -5.13 5.81 -25.27
C SER A 333 -5.10 4.32 -25.65
N HIS A 334 -5.39 3.43 -24.65
CA HIS A 334 -5.27 1.98 -24.80
C HIS A 334 -6.61 1.28 -24.50
N PRO A 335 -7.33 0.80 -25.53
CA PRO A 335 -8.61 0.10 -25.32
C PRO A 335 -8.44 -1.36 -24.90
N GLU A 336 -7.22 -1.85 -24.80
CA GLU A 336 -6.85 -3.18 -24.30
C GLU A 336 -6.06 -3.01 -23.01
N GLN A 337 -6.62 -3.47 -21.88
CA GLN A 337 -6.10 -3.30 -20.53
C GLN A 337 -5.81 -4.67 -19.87
N PRO A 338 -4.85 -4.77 -18.96
CA PRO A 338 -3.99 -3.67 -18.48
C PRO A 338 -2.94 -3.27 -19.53
N THR A 339 -2.64 -1.96 -19.60
CA THR A 339 -1.44 -1.48 -20.29
C THR A 339 -0.22 -1.95 -19.50
N THR A 340 0.79 -2.51 -20.18
CA THR A 340 1.98 -3.12 -19.55
C THR A 340 3.27 -2.35 -19.82
N ASP A 341 3.25 -1.41 -20.78
CA ASP A 341 4.39 -0.54 -21.05
C ASP A 341 4.31 0.70 -20.16
N ALA A 342 5.23 0.80 -19.21
CA ALA A 342 5.31 1.93 -18.28
C ALA A 342 5.51 3.29 -18.98
N SER A 343 6.05 3.27 -20.21
CA SER A 343 6.22 4.51 -21.00
C SER A 343 4.90 5.13 -21.43
N ASP A 344 3.79 4.39 -21.37
CA ASP A 344 2.45 4.87 -21.69
C ASP A 344 1.70 5.44 -20.47
N PHE A 345 2.26 5.30 -19.26
CA PHE A 345 1.61 5.74 -18.04
C PHE A 345 1.80 7.24 -17.80
N TYR A 346 0.80 7.86 -17.19
CA TYR A 346 0.84 9.27 -16.74
C TYR A 346 1.16 10.28 -17.86
N ARG A 347 0.64 10.05 -19.08
CA ARG A 347 0.94 10.88 -20.26
C ARG A 347 0.02 12.07 -20.45
N THR A 348 -1.04 12.18 -19.67
CA THR A 348 -2.02 13.27 -19.74
C THR A 348 -1.84 14.24 -18.58
N ASP A 349 -2.33 15.48 -18.74
CA ASP A 349 -2.30 16.49 -17.67
C ASP A 349 -3.20 16.09 -16.48
N LEU A 350 -4.28 15.36 -16.75
CA LEU A 350 -5.17 14.82 -15.72
C LEU A 350 -4.81 13.37 -15.41
N THR A 351 -3.94 13.20 -14.45
CA THR A 351 -3.41 11.89 -14.01
C THR A 351 -3.05 11.90 -12.53
N ASN A 352 -2.74 10.75 -11.95
CA ASN A 352 -2.21 10.68 -10.59
C ASN A 352 -0.71 11.06 -10.59
N HIS A 353 -0.43 12.37 -10.55
CA HIS A 353 0.94 12.89 -10.54
C HIS A 353 1.72 12.52 -9.27
N TYR A 354 1.05 12.25 -8.16
CA TYR A 354 1.70 11.73 -6.97
C TYR A 354 2.29 10.34 -7.24
N ALA A 355 1.48 9.43 -7.79
CA ALA A 355 1.96 8.09 -8.16
C ALA A 355 3.12 8.20 -9.16
N LYS A 356 2.99 9.04 -10.20
CA LYS A 356 4.09 9.33 -11.13
C LYS A 356 5.37 9.74 -10.41
N ALA A 357 5.29 10.71 -9.49
CA ALA A 357 6.46 11.24 -8.80
C ALA A 357 7.17 10.20 -7.92
N VAL A 358 6.42 9.33 -7.23
CA VAL A 358 7.02 8.26 -6.42
C VAL A 358 7.62 7.14 -7.27
N HIS A 359 7.05 6.82 -8.44
CA HIS A 359 7.65 5.92 -9.41
C HIS A 359 8.97 6.48 -9.97
N GLU A 360 8.98 7.74 -10.36
CA GLU A 360 10.18 8.42 -10.85
C GLU A 360 11.27 8.58 -9.79
N ALA A 361 10.93 8.50 -8.51
CA ALA A 361 11.88 8.59 -7.41
C ALA A 361 12.66 7.29 -7.16
N THR A 362 12.17 6.13 -7.63
CA THR A 362 12.80 4.83 -7.40
C THR A 362 13.81 4.49 -8.51
N GLU A 363 14.76 3.58 -8.20
CA GLU A 363 15.81 3.17 -9.14
C GLU A 363 15.27 2.35 -10.31
N ASP A 364 14.30 1.48 -10.04
CA ASP A 364 13.70 0.55 -11.00
C ASP A 364 12.36 1.05 -11.57
N GLY A 365 11.93 2.27 -11.19
CA GLY A 365 10.66 2.85 -11.59
C GLY A 365 9.45 2.18 -10.95
N ARG A 366 9.62 1.34 -9.93
CA ARG A 366 8.54 0.64 -9.21
C ARG A 366 8.26 1.30 -7.87
N ALA A 367 7.00 1.64 -7.63
CA ALA A 367 6.50 2.18 -6.38
C ALA A 367 5.11 1.62 -6.09
N TYR A 368 4.57 1.87 -4.91
CA TYR A 368 3.20 1.50 -4.57
C TYR A 368 2.44 2.76 -4.21
N GLY A 369 2.07 3.55 -5.21
CA GLY A 369 1.48 4.89 -5.05
C GLY A 369 -0.05 4.92 -4.93
N PHE A 370 -0.76 3.81 -5.22
CA PHE A 370 -2.21 3.63 -5.05
C PHE A 370 -2.56 2.14 -4.93
N ALA A 371 -3.79 1.81 -4.49
CA ALA A 371 -4.17 0.47 -4.02
C ALA A 371 -3.98 -0.68 -5.03
N PHE A 372 -4.04 -0.43 -6.34
CA PHE A 372 -3.86 -1.42 -7.41
C PHE A 372 -2.64 -1.12 -8.31
N ASP A 373 -1.61 -0.51 -7.75
CA ASP A 373 -0.38 -0.21 -8.48
C ASP A 373 0.44 -1.48 -8.80
N ASP A 374 0.07 -2.62 -8.24
CA ASP A 374 0.60 -3.95 -8.58
C ASP A 374 0.05 -4.54 -9.90
N VAL A 375 -0.96 -3.93 -10.49
CA VAL A 375 -1.46 -4.33 -11.83
C VAL A 375 -0.34 -4.14 -12.86
N ALA A 376 -0.12 -5.18 -13.66
CA ALA A 376 0.94 -5.27 -14.67
C ALA A 376 2.37 -5.29 -14.06
N ASP A 377 2.52 -5.70 -12.80
CA ASP A 377 3.81 -5.90 -12.13
C ASP A 377 4.65 -4.60 -12.02
N PHE A 378 3.97 -3.48 -11.68
CA PHE A 378 4.56 -2.15 -11.64
C PHE A 378 4.79 -1.61 -10.21
N ALA A 379 4.26 -2.28 -9.19
CA ALA A 379 4.46 -1.88 -7.79
C ALA A 379 5.82 -2.31 -7.22
N SER A 380 6.26 -1.62 -6.16
CA SER A 380 7.37 -2.02 -5.29
C SER A 380 6.98 -3.22 -4.42
N TYR A 381 6.70 -4.35 -5.05
CA TYR A 381 6.22 -5.57 -4.43
C TYR A 381 7.10 -6.76 -4.80
N ILE A 382 7.48 -7.56 -3.80
CA ILE A 382 8.26 -8.79 -3.95
C ILE A 382 7.65 -9.92 -3.13
N GLN A 383 7.85 -11.16 -3.59
CA GLN A 383 7.36 -12.35 -2.89
C GLN A 383 8.27 -13.55 -3.10
N ASP A 384 8.32 -14.44 -2.12
CA ASP A 384 9.01 -15.73 -2.20
C ASP A 384 8.25 -16.79 -1.39
N THR A 385 8.11 -18.00 -1.94
CA THR A 385 7.44 -19.12 -1.27
C THR A 385 8.35 -19.91 -0.33
N ALA A 386 9.67 -19.67 -0.39
CA ALA A 386 10.67 -20.29 0.45
C ALA A 386 11.69 -19.25 0.94
N PRO A 387 11.23 -18.18 1.63
CA PRO A 387 12.11 -17.09 2.04
C PRO A 387 13.11 -17.54 3.09
N THR A 388 14.33 -17.03 3.01
CA THR A 388 15.42 -17.29 3.97
C THR A 388 15.82 -16.05 4.77
N GLY A 389 15.39 -14.86 4.38
CA GLY A 389 15.64 -13.62 5.09
C GLY A 389 14.94 -12.42 4.46
N LEU A 390 14.60 -11.45 5.29
CA LEU A 390 14.08 -10.14 4.88
C LEU A 390 15.00 -9.04 5.42
N ARG A 391 15.39 -8.10 4.56
CA ARG A 391 16.13 -6.91 4.93
C ARG A 391 15.29 -5.67 4.62
N LEU A 392 15.14 -4.79 5.60
CA LEU A 392 14.61 -3.44 5.44
C LEU A 392 15.76 -2.45 5.59
N THR A 393 15.96 -1.61 4.60
CA THR A 393 16.98 -0.55 4.62
C THR A 393 16.30 0.81 4.59
N LEU A 394 16.65 1.68 5.56
CA LEU A 394 16.42 3.11 5.44
C LEU A 394 17.48 3.63 4.48
N THR A 395 17.07 4.06 3.30
CA THR A 395 17.98 4.60 2.30
C THR A 395 18.20 6.10 2.49
N ARG A 396 19.12 6.68 1.73
CA ARG A 396 19.52 8.10 1.88
C ARG A 396 18.35 9.06 1.75
N PHE A 397 18.43 10.11 2.55
CA PHE A 397 17.46 11.21 2.63
C PHE A 397 17.71 12.29 1.60
#